data_479e7b0157da88f6b97108ca93d7492f
#
_entry.id   479e7b0157da88f6b97108ca93d7492f
#
_cell.length_a   1.000
_cell.length_b   1.000
_cell.length_c   1.000
_cell.angle_alpha   90.00
_cell.angle_beta   90.00
_cell.angle_gamma   90.00
#
_symmetry.space_group_name_H-M   'P 1'
#
loop_
_entity.id
_entity.type
_entity.pdbx_description
1 polymer ?
#
loop_
_entity_poly.entity_id
_entity_poly.type
_entity_poly.pdbx_seq_one_letter_code
_entity_poly.pdbx_strand_id
1 'polypeptide(L)'
;MDRVIALFSGADTAAAAEDEDWSASLLAVRGVAARVREMQKRARDSVREAQRAVRDSDAAARAAEDRARHAEATMREAVTRAERAEEQVRLAAERADRAEARATEAHMWLRRMHECMVSEFGALAAEPTRP
;
A
#
# COMPACT_ATOMS: atom_id res chain seq x y z
N MET A 1 -55.14 81.71 0.02
CA MET A 1 -55.24 80.29 0.21
C MET A 1 -54.21 79.48 -0.62
N ASP A 2 -53.74 79.97 -1.72
CA ASP A 2 -52.80 79.18 -2.61
C ASP A 2 -51.38 79.00 -2.08
N ARG A 3 -50.90 79.83 -1.16
CA ARG A 3 -49.54 79.71 -0.61
C ARG A 3 -49.40 78.59 0.43
N VAL A 4 -50.46 78.19 1.08
CA VAL A 4 -50.49 77.17 2.11
C VAL A 4 -50.47 75.79 1.47
N ILE A 5 -51.13 75.63 0.30
CA ILE A 5 -51.14 74.39 -0.50
C ILE A 5 -49.80 74.12 -1.07
N ALA A 6 -49.04 75.11 -1.51
CA ALA A 6 -47.68 74.90 -2.04
C ALA A 6 -46.65 74.44 -1.01
N LEU A 7 -46.81 74.89 0.27
CA LEU A 7 -45.97 74.46 1.41
C LEU A 7 -46.25 73.01 1.80
N PHE A 8 -47.50 72.59 1.77
CA PHE A 8 -47.85 71.18 2.03
C PHE A 8 -47.42 70.23 0.89
N SER A 9 -47.48 70.66 -0.35
CA SER A 9 -47.03 69.88 -1.51
C SER A 9 -45.52 69.66 -1.50
N GLY A 10 -44.76 70.69 -1.03
CA GLY A 10 -43.28 70.53 -0.90
C GLY A 10 -42.85 69.63 0.24
N ALA A 11 -43.63 69.62 1.34
CA ALA A 11 -43.39 68.73 2.47
C ALA A 11 -43.71 67.27 2.15
N ASP A 12 -44.76 66.97 1.37
CA ASP A 12 -45.12 65.63 0.92
C ASP A 12 -44.13 65.08 -0.10
N THR A 13 -43.60 65.92 -0.98
CA THR A 13 -42.58 65.50 -1.95
C THR A 13 -41.23 65.22 -1.26
N ALA A 14 -40.87 66.01 -0.23
CA ALA A 14 -39.67 65.76 0.54
C ALA A 14 -39.80 64.50 1.40
N ALA A 15 -40.96 64.28 2.04
CA ALA A 15 -41.23 63.02 2.79
C ALA A 15 -41.25 61.77 1.88
N ALA A 16 -41.83 61.88 0.68
CA ALA A 16 -41.83 60.83 -0.29
C ALA A 16 -40.40 60.52 -0.81
N ALA A 17 -39.57 61.54 -1.03
CA ALA A 17 -38.15 61.35 -1.38
C ALA A 17 -37.32 60.72 -0.30
N GLU A 18 -37.57 61.09 0.99
CA GLU A 18 -36.93 60.42 2.13
C GLU A 18 -37.37 58.99 2.28
N ASP A 19 -38.65 58.66 2.08
CA ASP A 19 -39.16 57.28 2.10
C ASP A 19 -38.57 56.43 0.98
N GLU A 20 -38.40 56.97 -0.24
CA GLU A 20 -37.72 56.27 -1.36
C GLU A 20 -36.26 56.02 -1.07
N ASP A 21 -35.54 56.97 -0.41
CA ASP A 21 -34.16 56.86 -0.02
C ASP A 21 -33.97 55.78 1.08
N TRP A 22 -34.88 55.75 2.04
CA TRP A 22 -34.95 54.68 3.05
C TRP A 22 -35.22 53.32 2.45
N SER A 23 -36.13 53.21 1.49
CA SER A 23 -36.44 51.95 0.80
C SER A 23 -35.25 51.46 0.00
N ALA A 24 -34.54 52.36 -0.70
CA ALA A 24 -33.31 52.00 -1.42
C ALA A 24 -32.20 51.53 -0.48
N SER A 25 -32.03 52.22 0.67
CA SER A 25 -31.07 51.82 1.69
C SER A 25 -31.38 50.44 2.32
N LEU A 26 -32.66 50.15 2.60
CA LEU A 26 -33.11 48.84 3.09
C LEU A 26 -32.88 47.74 2.08
N LEU A 27 -33.11 47.97 0.80
CA LEU A 27 -32.83 47.02 -0.28
C LEU A 27 -31.32 46.74 -0.39
N ALA A 28 -30.48 47.79 -0.26
CA ALA A 28 -29.03 47.62 -0.26
C ALA A 28 -28.55 46.79 0.93
N VAL A 29 -29.07 47.06 2.13
CA VAL A 29 -28.76 46.26 3.34
C VAL A 29 -29.22 44.83 3.21
N ARG A 30 -30.41 44.57 2.67
CA ARG A 30 -30.89 43.21 2.37
C ARG A 30 -30.01 42.50 1.36
N GLY A 31 -29.56 43.20 0.34
CA GLY A 31 -28.65 42.67 -0.66
C GLY A 31 -27.29 42.25 -0.06
N VAL A 32 -26.74 43.11 0.80
CA VAL A 32 -25.50 42.81 1.55
C VAL A 32 -25.70 41.61 2.50
N ALA A 33 -26.80 41.59 3.24
CA ALA A 33 -27.13 40.49 4.13
C ALA A 33 -27.30 39.16 3.40
N ALA A 34 -27.90 39.19 2.22
CA ALA A 34 -28.03 38.01 1.36
C ALA A 34 -26.67 37.50 0.88
N ARG A 35 -25.77 38.39 0.46
CA ARG A 35 -24.40 38.07 0.08
C ARG A 35 -23.61 37.48 1.25
N VAL A 36 -23.70 38.05 2.41
CA VAL A 36 -23.04 37.54 3.62
C VAL A 36 -23.53 36.14 3.97
N ARG A 37 -24.85 35.92 3.90
CA ARG A 37 -25.42 34.57 4.15
C ARG A 37 -24.93 33.55 3.12
N GLU A 38 -24.87 33.93 1.86
CA GLU A 38 -24.37 33.07 0.80
C GLU A 38 -22.87 32.76 0.98
N MET A 39 -22.06 33.75 1.33
CA MET A 39 -20.66 33.57 1.66
C MET A 39 -20.46 32.65 2.86
N GLN A 40 -21.25 32.83 3.92
CA GLN A 40 -21.22 31.97 5.10
C GLN A 40 -21.59 30.53 4.75
N LYS A 41 -22.61 30.32 3.90
CA LYS A 41 -23.01 29.02 3.44
C LYS A 41 -21.88 28.36 2.66
N ARG A 42 -21.28 29.04 1.69
CA ARG A 42 -20.14 28.57 0.92
C ARG A 42 -18.94 28.23 1.81
N ALA A 43 -18.64 29.09 2.80
CA ALA A 43 -17.56 28.78 3.73
C ALA A 43 -17.83 27.53 4.56
N ARG A 44 -19.05 27.36 5.06
CA ARG A 44 -19.43 26.14 5.79
C ARG A 44 -19.37 24.90 4.92
N ASP A 45 -19.84 24.97 3.70
CA ASP A 45 -19.82 23.87 2.76
C ASP A 45 -18.36 23.49 2.39
N SER A 46 -17.51 24.51 2.17
CA SER A 46 -16.08 24.31 1.93
C SER A 46 -15.37 23.68 3.14
N VAL A 47 -15.67 24.12 4.35
CA VAL A 47 -15.12 23.49 5.58
C VAL A 47 -15.57 22.03 5.72
N ARG A 48 -16.85 21.75 5.46
CA ARG A 48 -17.36 20.36 5.50
C ARG A 48 -16.71 19.48 4.46
N GLU A 49 -16.51 20.00 3.27
CA GLU A 49 -15.82 19.27 2.20
C GLU A 49 -14.36 19.01 2.55
N ALA A 50 -13.66 20.01 3.06
CA ALA A 50 -12.28 19.84 3.55
C ALA A 50 -12.18 18.82 4.68
N GLN A 51 -13.12 18.84 5.63
CA GLN A 51 -13.18 17.88 6.72
C GLN A 51 -13.43 16.45 6.22
N ARG A 52 -14.27 16.27 5.19
CA ARG A 52 -14.46 14.96 4.55
C ARG A 52 -13.19 14.50 3.87
N ALA A 53 -12.55 15.36 3.08
CA ALA A 53 -11.30 15.05 2.41
C ALA A 53 -10.18 14.65 3.38
N VAL A 54 -10.07 15.34 4.52
CA VAL A 54 -9.11 14.97 5.59
C VAL A 54 -9.43 13.59 6.16
N ARG A 55 -10.69 13.31 6.49
CA ARG A 55 -11.08 11.99 7.02
C ARG A 55 -10.81 10.86 6.03
N ASP A 56 -11.14 11.09 4.76
CA ASP A 56 -10.89 10.10 3.69
C ASP A 56 -9.41 9.87 3.48
N SER A 57 -8.61 10.94 3.54
CA SER A 57 -7.14 10.87 3.47
C SER A 57 -6.55 10.11 4.66
N ASP A 58 -7.02 10.40 5.88
CA ASP A 58 -6.58 9.68 7.09
C ASP A 58 -6.94 8.19 7.03
N ALA A 59 -8.15 7.87 6.57
CA ALA A 59 -8.57 6.49 6.39
C ALA A 59 -7.71 5.77 5.34
N ALA A 60 -7.42 6.43 4.22
CA ALA A 60 -6.55 5.89 3.18
C ALA A 60 -5.10 5.69 3.68
N ALA A 61 -4.58 6.64 4.46
CA ALA A 61 -3.25 6.53 5.07
C ALA A 61 -3.17 5.34 6.03
N ARG A 62 -4.14 5.16 6.92
CA ARG A 62 -4.21 4.00 7.83
C ARG A 62 -4.28 2.68 7.08
N ALA A 63 -5.11 2.60 6.04
CA ALA A 63 -5.20 1.41 5.21
C ALA A 63 -3.89 1.11 4.47
N ALA A 64 -3.16 2.13 4.04
CA ALA A 64 -1.84 1.98 3.42
C ALA A 64 -0.79 1.49 4.44
N GLU A 65 -0.80 2.03 5.66
CA GLU A 65 0.08 1.57 6.75
C GLU A 65 -0.17 0.11 7.12
N ASP A 66 -1.44 -0.29 7.23
CA ASP A 66 -1.81 -1.68 7.54
C ASP A 66 -1.34 -2.64 6.43
N ARG A 67 -1.50 -2.24 5.17
CA ARG A 67 -0.98 -3.00 4.02
C ARG A 67 0.54 -3.11 4.04
N ALA A 68 1.23 -2.01 4.36
CA ALA A 68 2.68 -2.01 4.48
C ALA A 68 3.17 -2.95 5.58
N ARG A 69 2.56 -2.91 6.77
CA ARG A 69 2.86 -3.83 7.88
C ARG A 69 2.64 -5.29 7.50
N HIS A 70 1.52 -5.57 6.82
CA HIS A 70 1.23 -6.93 6.34
C HIS A 70 2.27 -7.40 5.31
N ALA A 71 2.63 -6.55 4.36
CA ALA A 71 3.66 -6.85 3.37
C ALA A 71 5.03 -7.10 4.02
N GLU A 72 5.41 -6.30 5.01
CA GLU A 72 6.65 -6.50 5.78
C GLU A 72 6.65 -7.82 6.54
N ALA A 73 5.54 -8.19 7.18
CA ALA A 73 5.40 -9.47 7.86
C ALA A 73 5.53 -10.64 6.89
N THR A 74 4.86 -10.58 5.75
CA THR A 74 4.94 -11.59 4.68
C THR A 74 6.37 -11.70 4.14
N MET A 75 7.06 -10.58 3.95
CA MET A 75 8.44 -10.56 3.49
C MET A 75 9.38 -11.21 4.49
N ARG A 76 9.23 -10.92 5.79
CA ARG A 76 10.03 -11.57 6.85
C ARG A 76 9.83 -13.08 6.89
N GLU A 77 8.59 -13.53 6.77
CA GLU A 77 8.30 -14.98 6.67
C GLU A 77 8.91 -15.61 5.43
N ALA A 78 8.88 -14.92 4.29
CA ALA A 78 9.48 -15.42 3.05
C ALA A 78 11.01 -15.52 3.17
N VAL A 79 11.66 -14.52 3.78
CA VAL A 79 13.11 -14.55 4.05
C VAL A 79 13.46 -15.72 4.97
N THR A 80 12.73 -15.91 6.07
CA THR A 80 12.97 -17.02 6.99
C THR A 80 12.78 -18.38 6.30
N ARG A 81 11.78 -18.50 5.43
CA ARG A 81 11.59 -19.74 4.63
C ARG A 81 12.72 -19.96 3.63
N ALA A 82 13.19 -18.91 2.97
CA ALA A 82 14.31 -19.00 2.06
C ALA A 82 15.59 -19.44 2.78
N GLU A 83 15.92 -18.85 3.91
CA GLU A 83 17.08 -19.23 4.72
C GLU A 83 17.03 -20.71 5.17
N ARG A 84 15.85 -21.17 5.58
CA ARG A 84 15.66 -22.60 5.92
C ARG A 84 15.82 -23.51 4.72
N ALA A 85 15.31 -23.10 3.55
CA ALA A 85 15.46 -23.87 2.32
C ALA A 85 16.92 -23.94 1.86
N GLU A 86 17.65 -22.82 1.93
CA GLU A 86 19.09 -22.78 1.63
C GLU A 86 19.89 -23.72 2.55
N GLU A 87 19.61 -23.70 3.84
CA GLU A 87 20.24 -24.61 4.79
C GLU A 87 19.93 -26.09 4.47
N GLN A 88 18.68 -26.40 4.12
CA GLN A 88 18.31 -27.75 3.70
C GLN A 88 19.05 -28.20 2.44
N VAL A 89 19.19 -27.30 1.45
CA VAL A 89 19.96 -27.56 0.22
C VAL A 89 21.42 -27.83 0.56
N ARG A 90 22.04 -27.02 1.43
CA ARG A 90 23.41 -27.20 1.87
C ARG A 90 23.62 -28.55 2.54
N LEU A 91 22.74 -28.91 3.47
CA LEU A 91 22.80 -30.20 4.15
C LEU A 91 22.58 -31.38 3.20
N ALA A 92 21.71 -31.23 2.22
CA ALA A 92 21.46 -32.23 1.20
C ALA A 92 22.69 -32.41 0.30
N ALA A 93 23.34 -31.33 -0.12
CA ALA A 93 24.58 -31.37 -0.88
C ALA A 93 25.69 -32.08 -0.11
N GLU A 94 25.90 -31.76 1.17
CA GLU A 94 26.89 -32.45 2.01
C GLU A 94 26.61 -33.96 2.14
N ARG A 95 25.33 -34.35 2.26
CA ARG A 95 24.95 -35.79 2.27
C ARG A 95 25.22 -36.46 0.93
N ALA A 96 24.93 -35.78 -0.17
CA ALA A 96 25.22 -36.30 -1.52
C ALA A 96 26.72 -36.50 -1.71
N ASP A 97 27.55 -35.53 -1.35
CA ASP A 97 29.01 -35.64 -1.47
C ASP A 97 29.56 -36.81 -0.64
N ARG A 98 29.07 -36.99 0.57
CA ARG A 98 29.46 -38.12 1.43
C ARG A 98 28.99 -39.46 0.85
N ALA A 99 27.81 -39.49 0.23
CA ALA A 99 27.30 -40.70 -0.41
C ALA A 99 28.11 -41.05 -1.68
N GLU A 100 28.46 -40.05 -2.48
CA GLU A 100 29.33 -40.24 -3.65
C GLU A 100 30.73 -40.72 -3.26
N ALA A 101 31.33 -40.14 -2.22
CA ALA A 101 32.61 -40.58 -1.72
C ALA A 101 32.58 -42.04 -1.26
N ARG A 102 31.53 -42.45 -0.53
CA ARG A 102 31.33 -43.85 -0.11
C ARG A 102 31.10 -44.78 -1.28
N ALA A 103 30.33 -44.35 -2.29
CA ALA A 103 30.10 -45.11 -3.49
C ALA A 103 31.40 -45.33 -4.29
N THR A 104 32.21 -44.28 -4.43
CA THR A 104 33.53 -44.37 -5.10
C THR A 104 34.46 -45.33 -4.37
N GLU A 105 34.53 -45.24 -3.05
CA GLU A 105 35.31 -46.15 -2.23
C GLU A 105 34.84 -47.60 -2.36
N ALA A 106 33.54 -47.84 -2.32
CA ALA A 106 32.95 -49.18 -2.51
C ALA A 106 33.25 -49.73 -3.89
N HIS A 107 33.19 -48.92 -4.94
CA HIS A 107 33.57 -49.33 -6.28
C HIS A 107 35.05 -49.68 -6.42
N MET A 108 35.95 -48.97 -5.74
CA MET A 108 37.36 -49.30 -5.70
C MET A 108 37.62 -50.62 -5.01
N TRP A 109 36.94 -50.90 -3.88
CA TRP A 109 37.02 -52.18 -3.19
C TRP A 109 36.48 -53.34 -4.04
N LEU A 110 35.33 -53.15 -4.68
CA LEU A 110 34.75 -54.18 -5.58
C LEU A 110 35.67 -54.49 -6.76
N ARG A 111 36.31 -53.47 -7.32
CA ARG A 111 37.28 -53.66 -8.41
C ARG A 111 38.49 -54.46 -7.92
N ARG A 112 39.05 -54.15 -6.76
CA ARG A 112 40.16 -54.89 -6.17
C ARG A 112 39.79 -56.34 -5.87
N MET A 113 38.60 -56.55 -5.31
CA MET A 113 38.09 -57.93 -5.08
C MET A 113 37.94 -58.68 -6.39
N HIS A 114 37.38 -58.06 -7.40
CA HIS A 114 37.25 -58.68 -8.71
C HIS A 114 38.59 -59.01 -9.33
N GLU A 115 39.56 -58.11 -9.28
CA GLU A 115 40.93 -58.36 -9.76
C GLU A 115 41.59 -59.49 -9.00
N CYS A 116 41.47 -59.58 -7.69
CA CYS A 116 41.96 -60.70 -6.92
C CYS A 116 41.27 -61.99 -7.28
N MET A 117 39.97 -62.04 -7.46
CA MET A 117 39.21 -63.19 -7.84
C MET A 117 39.64 -63.69 -9.24
N VAL A 118 39.76 -62.82 -10.21
CA VAL A 118 40.21 -63.17 -11.58
C VAL A 118 41.64 -63.67 -11.53
N SER A 119 42.53 -63.07 -10.73
CA SER A 119 43.91 -63.57 -10.61
C SER A 119 43.97 -64.94 -9.98
N GLU A 120 43.27 -65.21 -8.90
CA GLU A 120 43.26 -66.49 -8.21
C GLU A 120 42.59 -67.60 -9.02
N PHE A 121 41.40 -67.33 -9.56
CA PHE A 121 40.70 -68.28 -10.41
C PHE A 121 41.38 -68.48 -11.76
N GLY A 122 42.02 -67.48 -12.31
CA GLY A 122 42.83 -67.55 -13.50
C GLY A 122 44.06 -68.47 -13.29
N ALA A 123 44.70 -68.37 -12.15
CA ALA A 123 45.81 -69.26 -11.77
C ALA A 123 45.34 -70.68 -11.60
N LEU A 124 44.19 -70.94 -10.99
CA LEU A 124 43.60 -72.29 -10.87
C LEU A 124 43.19 -72.87 -12.20
N ALA A 125 42.67 -72.06 -13.10
CA ALA A 125 42.31 -72.53 -14.46
C ALA A 125 43.53 -72.83 -15.35
N ALA A 126 44.68 -72.23 -15.06
CA ALA A 126 45.94 -72.40 -15.76
C ALA A 126 46.76 -73.57 -15.22
N GLU A 127 46.42 -74.17 -14.08
CA GLU A 127 47.08 -75.37 -13.60
C GLU A 127 46.71 -76.54 -14.50
N PRO A 128 47.72 -77.22 -15.16
CA PRO A 128 47.44 -78.40 -15.96
C PRO A 128 46.95 -79.48 -15.03
N THR A 129 45.77 -80.03 -15.30
CA THR A 129 45.32 -81.29 -14.73
C THR A 129 46.37 -82.35 -15.03
N ARG A 130 47.24 -82.68 -14.09
CA ARG A 130 48.08 -83.79 -14.16
C ARG A 130 47.20 -85.06 -14.16
N PRO A 131 47.38 -85.91 -15.08
CA PRO A 131 46.66 -87.18 -15.09
C PRO A 131 47.04 -88.11 -13.94
#